data_807c54fe32bdf2b3bc876b25a2006fcb
#
_entry.id   807c54fe32bdf2b3bc876b25a2006fcb
#
_cell.length_a   1.000
_cell.length_b   1.000
_cell.length_c   1.000
_cell.angle_alpha   90.00
_cell.angle_beta   90.00
_cell.angle_gamma   90.00
#
_symmetry.space_group_name_H-M   'P 1'
#
loop_
_entity.id
_entity.type
_entity.pdbx_description
1 polymer ?
#
loop_
_entity_poly.entity_id
_entity_poly.type
_entity_poly.pdbx_seq_one_letter_code
_entity_poly.pdbx_strand_id
1 'polypeptide(L)'
;MLRPINVSGQLGRVIAIMRDGKLRTLREIERECWTRFGHADTQAAISARLRQVHKYGYIKNAHIEKINDKAVWWYYLTPMDSTKEQAA
;
A
#
# COMPACT_ATOMS: atom_id res chain seq x y z
N MET A 1 -10.76 13.09 8.52
CA MET A 1 -10.47 11.96 9.43
C MET A 1 -10.46 10.65 8.66
N LEU A 2 -9.45 9.85 8.87
CA LEU A 2 -9.35 8.56 8.19
C LEU A 2 -10.31 7.55 8.81
N ARG A 3 -10.82 6.65 7.97
CA ARG A 3 -11.69 5.57 8.44
C ARG A 3 -10.90 4.60 9.33
N PRO A 4 -11.54 3.97 10.31
CA PRO A 4 -10.92 2.88 11.05
C PRO A 4 -10.53 1.75 10.08
N ILE A 5 -9.38 1.15 10.33
CA ILE A 5 -8.86 0.09 9.48
C ILE A 5 -9.33 -1.26 10.00
N ASN A 6 -9.94 -2.06 9.10
CA ASN A 6 -10.39 -3.40 9.44
C ASN A 6 -9.42 -4.43 8.86
N VAL A 7 -8.53 -4.94 9.71
CA VAL A 7 -7.50 -5.89 9.25
C VAL A 7 -8.04 -7.31 9.03
N SER A 8 -9.30 -7.57 9.32
CA SER A 8 -9.91 -8.84 8.93
C SER A 8 -10.15 -8.87 7.42
N GLY A 9 -10.25 -7.70 6.77
CA GLY A 9 -10.34 -7.59 5.33
C GLY A 9 -8.98 -7.33 4.69
N GLN A 10 -8.85 -7.73 3.43
CA GLN A 10 -7.58 -7.62 2.71
C GLN A 10 -7.15 -6.15 2.51
N LEU A 11 -8.08 -5.29 2.14
CA LEU A 11 -7.77 -3.87 1.95
C LEU A 11 -7.26 -3.24 3.25
N GLY A 12 -7.90 -3.56 4.36
CA GLY A 12 -7.46 -3.05 5.66
C GLY A 12 -6.05 -3.50 6.02
N ARG A 13 -5.71 -4.76 5.73
CA ARG A 13 -4.36 -5.27 5.98
C ARG A 13 -3.31 -4.53 5.15
N VAL A 14 -3.59 -4.31 3.86
CA VAL A 14 -2.69 -3.57 2.98
C VAL A 14 -2.46 -2.15 3.49
N ILE A 15 -3.52 -1.47 3.88
CA ILE A 15 -3.41 -0.11 4.40
C ILE A 15 -2.64 -0.10 5.72
N ALA A 16 -2.90 -1.05 6.61
CA ALA A 16 -2.21 -1.13 7.90
C ALA A 16 -0.69 -1.25 7.71
N ILE A 17 -0.27 -1.99 6.69
CA ILE A 17 1.15 -2.15 6.37
C ILE A 17 1.71 -0.88 5.72
N MET A 18 0.97 -0.29 4.79
CA MET A 18 1.50 0.75 3.91
C MET A 18 1.31 2.18 4.42
N ARG A 19 0.54 2.36 5.48
CA ARG A 19 0.23 3.72 5.98
C ARG A 19 1.43 4.44 6.57
N ASP A 20 2.53 3.75 6.82
CA ASP A 20 3.76 4.38 7.32
C ASP A 20 4.49 5.17 6.23
N GLY A 21 4.06 5.07 4.97
CA GLY A 21 4.64 5.81 3.85
C GLY A 21 5.93 5.21 3.30
N LYS A 22 6.37 4.08 3.81
CA LYS A 22 7.61 3.46 3.34
C LYS A 22 7.41 2.78 2.00
N LEU A 23 8.49 2.78 1.21
CA LEU A 23 8.52 2.07 -0.07
C LEU A 23 8.55 0.56 0.16
N ARG A 24 7.66 -0.15 -0.54
CA ARG A 24 7.61 -1.62 -0.49
C ARG A 24 7.24 -2.18 -1.85
N THR A 25 7.86 -3.31 -2.20
CA THR A 25 7.45 -4.09 -3.36
C THR A 25 6.23 -4.93 -2.99
N LEU A 26 5.52 -5.45 -4.00
CA LEU A 26 4.39 -6.36 -3.73
C LEU A 26 4.84 -7.57 -2.93
N ARG A 27 6.03 -8.07 -3.22
CA ARG A 27 6.58 -9.22 -2.49
C ARG A 27 6.81 -8.90 -1.02
N GLU A 28 7.29 -7.70 -0.72
CA GLU A 28 7.47 -7.26 0.65
C GLU A 28 6.14 -7.09 1.37
N ILE A 29 5.13 -6.57 0.69
CA ILE A 29 3.79 -6.44 1.26
C ILE A 29 3.20 -7.82 1.54
N GLU A 30 3.37 -8.75 0.61
CA GLU A 30 2.93 -10.13 0.79
C GLU A 30 3.54 -10.75 2.04
N ARG A 31 4.84 -10.56 2.22
CA ARG A 31 5.56 -11.06 3.40
C ARG A 31 5.03 -10.43 4.68
N GLU A 32 4.76 -9.13 4.65
CA GLU A 32 4.22 -8.42 5.81
C GLU A 32 2.82 -8.91 6.19
N CYS A 33 1.99 -9.22 5.19
CA CYS A 33 0.66 -9.79 5.45
C CYS A 33 0.78 -11.10 6.22
N TRP A 34 1.70 -11.95 5.80
CA TRP A 34 1.93 -13.22 6.50
C TRP A 34 2.50 -13.00 7.90
N THR A 35 3.53 -12.16 8.01
CA THR A 35 4.24 -11.93 9.26
C THR A 35 3.36 -11.26 10.32
N ARG A 36 2.59 -10.24 9.92
CA ARG A 36 1.79 -9.46 10.87
C ARG A 36 0.43 -10.07 11.15
N PHE A 37 -0.20 -10.67 10.14
CA PHE A 37 -1.60 -11.09 10.25
C PHE A 37 -1.82 -12.57 10.01
N GLY A 38 -0.79 -13.31 9.61
CA GLY A 38 -0.94 -14.72 9.30
C GLY A 38 -1.80 -15.01 8.07
N HIS A 39 -1.90 -14.05 7.16
CA HIS A 39 -2.68 -14.20 5.93
C HIS A 39 -1.79 -14.33 4.71
N ALA A 40 -2.10 -15.31 3.85
CA ALA A 40 -1.39 -15.55 2.61
C ALA A 40 -2.06 -14.77 1.46
N ASP A 41 -1.99 -13.44 1.53
CA ASP A 41 -2.51 -12.58 0.48
C ASP A 41 -1.56 -12.62 -0.72
N THR A 42 -2.09 -12.86 -1.93
CA THR A 42 -1.25 -12.94 -3.14
C THR A 42 -0.84 -11.55 -3.61
N GLN A 43 0.25 -11.49 -4.38
CA GLN A 43 0.70 -10.22 -4.95
C GLN A 43 -0.35 -9.61 -5.90
N ALA A 44 -1.03 -10.45 -6.69
CA ALA A 44 -2.10 -9.97 -7.57
C ALA A 44 -3.25 -9.35 -6.78
N ALA A 45 -3.65 -9.98 -5.69
CA ALA A 45 -4.71 -9.47 -4.83
C ALA A 45 -4.27 -8.17 -4.15
N ILE A 46 -3.04 -8.11 -3.66
CA ILE A 46 -2.48 -6.91 -3.04
C ILE A 46 -2.48 -5.75 -4.04
N SER A 47 -2.03 -6.00 -5.27
CA SER A 47 -2.02 -5.00 -6.33
C SER A 47 -3.43 -4.45 -6.58
N ALA A 48 -4.43 -5.34 -6.62
CA ALA A 48 -5.82 -4.94 -6.79
C ALA A 48 -6.30 -4.05 -5.62
N ARG A 49 -5.90 -4.39 -4.39
CA ARG A 49 -6.31 -3.59 -3.21
C ARG A 49 -5.62 -2.23 -3.20
N LEU A 50 -4.38 -2.14 -3.66
CA LEU A 50 -3.67 -0.85 -3.74
C LEU A 50 -4.43 0.17 -4.60
N ARG A 51 -5.19 -0.29 -5.59
CA ARG A 51 -6.02 0.59 -6.42
C ARG A 51 -7.22 1.15 -5.65
N GLN A 52 -7.52 0.61 -4.49
CA GLN A 52 -8.70 0.96 -3.69
C GLN A 52 -8.37 1.76 -2.43
N VAL A 53 -7.10 2.10 -2.21
CA VAL A 53 -6.69 2.79 -0.98
C VAL A 53 -7.33 4.17 -0.83
N HIS A 54 -7.77 4.77 -1.95
CA HIS A 54 -8.46 6.05 -1.94
C HIS A 54 -9.74 5.99 -1.09
N LYS A 55 -10.34 4.83 -0.94
CA LYS A 55 -11.54 4.63 -0.11
C LYS A 55 -11.27 4.94 1.36
N TYR A 56 -10.01 4.88 1.78
CA TYR A 56 -9.60 5.17 3.15
C TYR A 56 -8.79 6.46 3.25
N GLY A 57 -8.81 7.29 2.19
CA GLY A 57 -8.17 8.60 2.22
C GLY A 57 -6.68 8.58 1.91
N TYR A 58 -6.23 7.59 1.15
CA TYR A 58 -4.82 7.49 0.74
C TYR A 58 -4.66 7.57 -0.77
N ILE A 59 -3.49 8.02 -1.19
CA ILE A 59 -3.08 8.04 -2.59
C ILE A 59 -1.98 7.00 -2.75
N LYS A 60 -2.14 6.13 -3.76
CA LYS A 60 -1.11 5.16 -4.12
C LYS A 60 -0.07 5.84 -5.00
N ASN A 61 1.20 5.69 -4.64
CA ASN A 61 2.32 6.20 -5.42
C ASN A 61 3.22 5.02 -5.79
N ALA A 62 3.97 5.17 -6.87
CA ALA A 62 4.90 4.15 -7.31
C ALA A 62 6.24 4.78 -7.66
N HIS A 63 7.30 4.06 -7.35
CA HIS A 63 8.66 4.39 -7.73
C HIS A 63 9.21 3.21 -8.50
N ILE A 64 9.78 3.45 -9.67
CA ILE A 64 10.27 2.42 -10.57
C ILE A 64 11.77 2.57 -10.73
N GLU A 65 12.51 1.48 -10.53
CA GLU A 65 13.93 1.44 -10.79
C GLU A 65 14.27 0.26 -11.68
N LYS A 66 15.28 0.44 -12.51
CA LYS A 66 15.80 -0.64 -13.33
C LYS A 66 17.02 -1.22 -12.64
N ILE A 67 16.90 -2.48 -12.22
CA ILE A 67 17.98 -3.19 -11.52
C ILE A 67 18.29 -4.44 -12.33
N ASN A 68 19.55 -4.58 -12.78
CA ASN A 68 19.98 -5.71 -13.62
C ASN A 68 19.05 -5.94 -14.82
N ASP A 69 18.73 -4.84 -15.52
CA ASP A 69 17.85 -4.81 -16.71
C ASP A 69 16.40 -5.23 -16.42
N LYS A 70 15.99 -5.29 -15.17
CA LYS A 70 14.62 -5.59 -14.79
C LYS A 70 14.00 -4.40 -14.08
N ALA A 71 12.76 -4.08 -14.45
CA ALA A 71 12.01 -3.03 -13.77
C ALA A 71 11.54 -3.53 -12.42
N VAL A 72 11.87 -2.80 -11.36
CA VAL A 72 11.41 -3.10 -10.01
C VAL A 72 10.51 -1.97 -9.58
N TRP A 73 9.33 -2.33 -9.09
CA TRP A 73 8.30 -1.39 -8.68
C TRP A 73 8.18 -1.37 -7.17
N TRP A 74 8.33 -0.18 -6.59
CA TRP A 74 8.04 0.07 -5.18
C TRP A 74 6.80 0.91 -5.08
N TYR A 75 5.99 0.64 -4.05
CA TYR A 75 4.76 1.38 -3.80
C TYR A 75 4.83 2.05 -2.44
N TYR A 76 4.16 3.19 -2.30
CA TYR A 76 4.02 3.88 -1.03
C TYR A 76 2.72 4.66 -1.04
N LEU A 77 2.20 4.95 0.16
CA LEU A 77 0.95 5.70 0.31
C LEU A 77 1.23 7.05 0.92
N THR A 78 0.47 8.05 0.46
CA THR A 78 0.46 9.38 1.07
C THR A 78 -0.98 9.72 1.41
N PRO A 79 -1.22 10.49 2.50
CA PRO A 79 -2.59 10.92 2.84
C PRO A 79 -3.11 11.90 1.78
N MET A 80 -4.38 11.77 1.43
CA MET A 80 -5.03 12.72 0.51
C MET A 80 -5.06 14.14 1.08
N ASP A 81 -5.22 14.24 2.39
CA ASP A 81 -5.28 15.53 3.06
C ASP A 81 -3.99 16.36 2.90
N SER A 82 -2.83 15.69 2.90
CA SER A 82 -1.55 16.36 2.66
C SER A 82 -1.51 17.04 1.30
N THR A 83 -2.02 16.38 0.28
CA THR A 83 -2.10 16.94 -1.07
C THR A 83 -3.03 18.13 -1.10
N LYS A 84 -4.15 18.03 -0.41
CA LYS A 84 -5.14 19.08 -0.35
C LYS A 84 -4.59 20.34 0.34
N GLU A 85 -3.87 20.16 1.43
CA GLU A 85 -3.25 21.25 2.15
C GLU A 85 -2.20 21.98 1.32
N GLN A 86 -1.43 21.22 0.55
CA GLN A 86 -0.42 21.78 -0.31
C GLN A 86 -1.01 22.59 -1.45
N ALA A 87 -2.19 22.24 -1.90
CA ALA A 87 -2.87 22.96 -2.95
C ALA A 87 -3.43 24.29 -2.47
N ALA A 88 -3.69 24.41 -1.20
CA ALA A 88 -4.16 25.65 -0.62
C ALA A 88 -3.02 26.63 -0.39
#